data_e7b9a18bc01fb62043dbec1ceb088d39
#
_entry.id   e7b9a18bc01fb62043dbec1ceb088d39
#
_cell.length_a   1.000
_cell.length_b   1.000
_cell.length_c   1.000
_cell.angle_alpha   90.00
_cell.angle_beta   90.00
_cell.angle_gamma   90.00
#
_symmetry.space_group_name_H-M   'P 1'
#
loop_
_entity.id
_entity.type
_entity.pdbx_description
1 polymer ?
#
loop_
_entity_poly.entity_id
_entity_poly.type
_entity_poly.pdbx_seq_one_letter_code
_entity_poly.pdbx_strand_id
1 'polypeptide(L)'
;MKYRSILSSVYEKYLLRDLSRNNYSIPENLTLVISESDLLYKKGMDKLGTYIHWCLELHIKVISIYVDVLDTEEKLRSAMMESLLDPLSLLMEQLPKEIGFEIYNATGESVKTRNGPKLMVYMAIDFGGRSEITKAVRTILEDVKMKKISPEQIDEKTIESHLMLKHEPDLVIRAGGKHLSDFMIWQSVYSELFFTDVNWIGFRKIDLLRILRDFRKRQRRYGK
;
A
#
# COMPACT_ATOMS: atom_id res chain seq x y z
N MET A 1 17.74 -22.16 19.55
CA MET A 1 17.29 -20.82 19.10
C MET A 1 18.39 -19.93 18.49
N LYS A 2 19.59 -19.81 19.06
CA LYS A 2 20.69 -18.95 18.55
C LYS A 2 21.14 -19.23 17.10
N TYR A 3 21.24 -20.49 16.67
CA TYR A 3 21.68 -20.84 15.29
C TYR A 3 20.72 -20.39 14.18
N ARG A 4 19.40 -20.43 14.41
CA ARG A 4 18.40 -19.93 13.45
C ARG A 4 18.49 -18.40 13.25
N SER A 5 18.82 -17.66 14.30
CA SER A 5 19.00 -16.21 14.27
C SER A 5 20.25 -15.80 13.47
N ILE A 6 21.36 -16.53 13.62
CA ILE A 6 22.63 -16.25 12.91
C ILE A 6 22.47 -16.54 11.40
N LEU A 7 21.90 -17.69 11.05
CA LEU A 7 21.66 -18.06 9.65
C LEU A 7 20.70 -17.06 8.95
N SER A 8 19.67 -16.60 9.68
CA SER A 8 18.74 -15.58 9.17
C SER A 8 19.47 -14.26 8.89
N SER A 9 20.34 -13.80 9.79
CA SER A 9 21.10 -12.56 9.63
C SER A 9 22.12 -12.64 8.48
N VAL A 10 22.79 -13.77 8.31
CA VAL A 10 23.73 -13.98 7.19
C VAL A 10 22.98 -13.98 5.86
N TYR A 11 21.85 -14.65 5.78
CA TYR A 11 21.03 -14.71 4.58
C TYR A 11 20.39 -13.36 4.24
N GLU A 12 19.98 -12.59 5.23
CA GLU A 12 19.50 -11.21 5.05
C GLU A 12 20.59 -10.32 4.43
N LYS A 13 21.82 -10.38 4.96
CA LYS A 13 22.97 -9.66 4.39
C LYS A 13 23.28 -10.09 2.96
N TYR A 14 23.15 -11.39 2.67
CA TYR A 14 23.30 -11.90 1.30
C TYR A 14 22.26 -11.30 0.37
N LEU A 15 20.96 -11.31 0.74
CA LEU A 15 19.87 -10.74 -0.07
C LEU A 15 20.06 -9.25 -0.29
N LEU A 16 20.44 -8.49 0.74
CA LEU A 16 20.74 -7.05 0.62
C LEU A 16 21.87 -6.80 -0.37
N ARG A 17 22.96 -7.58 -0.30
CA ARG A 17 24.07 -7.48 -1.26
C ARG A 17 23.66 -7.85 -2.68
N ASP A 18 22.83 -8.88 -2.82
CA ASP A 18 22.30 -9.31 -4.12
C ASP A 18 21.42 -8.21 -4.74
N LEU A 19 20.55 -7.58 -3.95
CA LEU A 19 19.71 -6.47 -4.39
C LEU A 19 20.53 -5.22 -4.78
N SER A 20 21.68 -4.97 -4.13
CA SER A 20 22.53 -3.81 -4.42
C SER A 20 23.53 -4.01 -5.58
N ARG A 21 23.86 -5.25 -5.97
CA ARG A 21 24.91 -5.54 -6.94
C ARG A 21 24.50 -5.46 -8.40
N ASN A 22 23.24 -5.52 -8.71
CA ASN A 22 22.76 -5.55 -10.08
C ASN A 22 21.94 -4.29 -10.38
N ASN A 23 22.15 -3.67 -11.54
CA ASN A 23 21.43 -2.50 -12.06
C ASN A 23 19.93 -2.74 -12.31
N TYR A 24 19.33 -3.74 -11.70
CA TYR A 24 17.91 -4.01 -11.82
C TYR A 24 17.11 -3.16 -10.83
N SER A 25 16.03 -2.57 -11.29
CA SER A 25 15.19 -1.68 -10.49
C SER A 25 14.50 -2.44 -9.34
N ILE A 26 14.67 -1.94 -8.14
CA ILE A 26 13.75 -2.19 -7.01
C ILE A 26 12.44 -1.47 -7.34
N PRO A 27 11.26 -2.00 -6.96
CA PRO A 27 10.02 -1.28 -7.18
C PRO A 27 10.08 0.11 -6.54
N GLU A 28 9.71 1.14 -7.30
CA GLU A 28 9.61 2.49 -6.77
C GLU A 28 8.32 2.67 -5.97
N ASN A 29 7.24 2.01 -6.43
CA ASN A 29 5.90 2.06 -5.86
C ASN A 29 5.48 0.67 -5.38
N LEU A 30 5.23 0.53 -4.08
CA LEU A 30 4.86 -0.72 -3.46
C LEU A 30 3.52 -0.58 -2.76
N THR A 31 2.61 -1.52 -2.99
CA THR A 31 1.36 -1.60 -2.23
C THR A 31 1.39 -2.77 -1.25
N LEU A 32 1.04 -2.51 -0.01
CA LEU A 32 0.79 -3.51 1.03
C LEU A 32 -0.70 -3.58 1.32
N VAL A 33 -1.26 -4.78 1.23
CA VAL A 33 -2.65 -5.05 1.59
C VAL A 33 -2.66 -5.89 2.87
N ILE A 34 -3.28 -5.39 3.93
CA ILE A 34 -3.41 -6.02 5.24
C ILE A 34 -4.86 -5.91 5.73
N SER A 35 -5.25 -6.78 6.66
CA SER A 35 -6.58 -6.74 7.25
C SER A 35 -6.59 -5.86 8.51
N GLU A 36 -7.75 -5.31 8.86
CA GLU A 36 -7.93 -4.56 10.10
C GLU A 36 -7.52 -5.37 11.33
N SER A 37 -7.85 -6.67 11.33
CA SER A 37 -7.49 -7.60 12.42
C SER A 37 -5.98 -7.71 12.62
N ASP A 38 -5.17 -7.47 11.60
CA ASP A 38 -3.71 -7.42 11.69
C ASP A 38 -3.21 -6.19 12.47
N LEU A 39 -4.01 -5.12 12.53
CA LEU A 39 -3.67 -3.84 13.15
C LEU A 39 -4.32 -3.60 14.51
N LEU A 40 -5.37 -4.34 14.88
CA LEU A 40 -6.05 -4.20 16.17
C LEU A 40 -5.14 -4.45 17.38
N TYR A 41 -4.06 -5.19 17.19
CA TYR A 41 -3.09 -5.47 18.23
C TYR A 41 -1.86 -4.60 18.10
N LYS A 42 -1.31 -4.15 19.24
CA LYS A 42 -0.08 -3.34 19.29
C LYS A 42 1.06 -3.93 18.46
N LYS A 43 1.21 -5.26 18.48
CA LYS A 43 2.24 -5.94 17.67
C LYS A 43 2.10 -5.71 16.18
N GLY A 44 0.88 -5.63 15.66
CA GLY A 44 0.62 -5.35 14.26
C GLY A 44 0.95 -3.90 13.88
N MET A 45 0.59 -2.95 14.76
CA MET A 45 0.95 -1.54 14.61
C MET A 45 2.47 -1.32 14.66
N ASP A 46 3.16 -1.89 15.66
CA ASP A 46 4.62 -1.80 15.78
C ASP A 46 5.31 -2.41 14.54
N LYS A 47 4.74 -3.49 13.99
CA LYS A 47 5.21 -4.11 12.76
C LYS A 47 5.04 -3.17 11.56
N LEU A 48 3.93 -2.43 11.48
CA LEU A 48 3.70 -1.49 10.39
C LEU A 48 4.75 -0.37 10.37
N GLY A 49 5.06 0.22 11.52
CA GLY A 49 6.14 1.18 11.65
C GLY A 49 7.50 0.57 11.24
N THR A 50 7.76 -0.67 11.67
CA THR A 50 8.98 -1.40 11.31
C THR A 50 9.06 -1.66 9.80
N TYR A 51 7.96 -2.04 9.17
CA TYR A 51 7.88 -2.28 7.72
C TYR A 51 8.15 -0.99 6.92
N ILE A 52 7.58 0.12 7.33
CA ILE A 52 7.82 1.43 6.70
C ILE A 52 9.31 1.80 6.79
N HIS A 53 9.96 1.54 7.93
CA HIS A 53 11.41 1.74 8.07
C HIS A 53 12.22 0.84 7.13
N TRP A 54 11.85 -0.43 6.94
CA TRP A 54 12.52 -1.30 5.96
C TRP A 54 12.40 -0.75 4.54
N CYS A 55 11.23 -0.22 4.17
CA CYS A 55 11.03 0.38 2.85
C CYS A 55 11.89 1.65 2.67
N LEU A 56 11.99 2.48 3.70
CA LEU A 56 12.90 3.64 3.69
C LEU A 56 14.36 3.23 3.49
N GLU A 57 14.84 2.21 4.24
CA GLU A 57 16.19 1.67 4.11
C GLU A 57 16.46 1.07 2.72
N LEU A 58 15.43 0.54 2.08
CA LEU A 58 15.50 -0.05 0.75
C LEU A 58 15.31 0.99 -0.38
N HIS A 59 15.21 2.28 -0.03
CA HIS A 59 15.03 3.39 -0.97
C HIS A 59 13.76 3.30 -1.84
N ILE A 60 12.71 2.64 -1.34
CA ILE A 60 11.38 2.67 -1.95
C ILE A 60 10.85 4.09 -1.83
N LYS A 61 10.29 4.63 -2.90
CA LYS A 61 9.86 6.03 -2.93
C LYS A 61 8.43 6.22 -2.45
N VAL A 62 7.55 5.28 -2.81
CA VAL A 62 6.12 5.35 -2.49
C VAL A 62 5.64 4.02 -1.93
N ILE A 63 4.89 4.07 -0.85
CA ILE A 63 4.18 2.92 -0.30
C ILE A 63 2.70 3.29 -0.22
N SER A 64 1.85 2.45 -0.80
CA SER A 64 0.41 2.49 -0.55
C SER A 64 0.04 1.37 0.41
N ILE A 65 -0.61 1.68 1.51
CA ILE A 65 -1.07 0.71 2.50
C ILE A 65 -2.59 0.70 2.47
N TYR A 66 -3.15 -0.42 2.08
CA TYR A 66 -4.58 -0.63 2.09
C TYR A 66 -4.97 -1.52 3.28
N VAL A 67 -5.80 -0.95 4.15
CA VAL A 67 -6.37 -1.67 5.29
C VAL A 67 -7.77 -2.14 4.91
N ASP A 68 -7.86 -3.44 4.68
CA ASP A 68 -9.09 -4.13 4.31
C ASP A 68 -9.92 -4.40 5.57
N VAL A 69 -11.09 -3.80 5.65
CA VAL A 69 -12.00 -3.96 6.78
C VAL A 69 -13.05 -5.02 6.42
N LEU A 70 -13.32 -5.95 7.34
CA LEU A 70 -14.31 -7.02 7.14
C LEU A 70 -15.67 -6.44 6.77
N ASP A 71 -16.29 -7.06 5.77
CA ASP A 71 -17.65 -6.75 5.36
C ASP A 71 -18.61 -7.24 6.48
N THR A 72 -19.13 -6.27 7.26
CA THR A 72 -19.98 -6.49 8.41
C THR A 72 -21.04 -5.39 8.49
N GLU A 73 -21.87 -5.39 9.52
CA GLU A 73 -22.87 -4.34 9.72
C GLU A 73 -22.23 -2.94 9.75
N GLU A 74 -22.83 -1.97 9.09
CA GLU A 74 -22.33 -0.60 8.90
C GLU A 74 -21.85 0.06 10.21
N LYS A 75 -22.61 -0.13 11.31
CA LYS A 75 -22.25 0.44 12.61
C LYS A 75 -20.95 -0.16 13.17
N LEU A 76 -20.76 -1.47 13.02
CA LEU A 76 -19.57 -2.15 13.49
C LEU A 76 -18.37 -1.77 12.65
N ARG A 77 -18.55 -1.71 11.34
CA ARG A 77 -17.55 -1.26 10.38
C ARG A 77 -17.05 0.15 10.68
N SER A 78 -17.97 1.10 10.87
CA SER A 78 -17.63 2.49 11.23
C SER A 78 -16.87 2.57 12.56
N ALA A 79 -17.31 1.84 13.58
CA ALA A 79 -16.62 1.79 14.88
C ALA A 79 -15.20 1.20 14.79
N MET A 80 -15.02 0.16 13.98
CA MET A 80 -13.69 -0.42 13.72
C MET A 80 -12.75 0.59 13.03
N MET A 81 -13.26 1.31 12.06
CA MET A 81 -12.48 2.34 11.35
C MET A 81 -12.07 3.49 12.26
N GLU A 82 -12.99 4.02 13.06
CA GLU A 82 -12.69 5.05 14.06
C GLU A 82 -11.62 4.57 15.05
N SER A 83 -11.70 3.31 15.50
CA SER A 83 -10.72 2.74 16.42
C SER A 83 -9.32 2.57 15.83
N LEU A 84 -9.19 2.50 14.50
CA LEU A 84 -7.91 2.37 13.80
C LEU A 84 -7.31 3.72 13.42
N LEU A 85 -8.12 4.74 13.15
CA LEU A 85 -7.67 6.01 12.60
C LEU A 85 -6.72 6.75 13.54
N ASP A 86 -7.07 6.86 14.83
CA ASP A 86 -6.24 7.56 15.82
C ASP A 86 -4.91 6.85 16.07
N PRO A 87 -4.85 5.52 16.33
CA PRO A 87 -3.59 4.80 16.49
C PRO A 87 -2.69 4.85 15.25
N LEU A 88 -3.27 4.73 14.04
CA LEU A 88 -2.53 4.85 12.79
C LEU A 88 -1.99 6.26 12.58
N SER A 89 -2.80 7.29 12.85
CA SER A 89 -2.39 8.68 12.79
C SER A 89 -1.22 8.97 13.74
N LEU A 90 -1.30 8.47 14.98
CA LEU A 90 -0.23 8.62 15.97
C LEU A 90 1.04 7.88 15.54
N LEU A 91 0.92 6.66 15.01
CA LEU A 91 2.06 5.91 14.46
C LEU A 91 2.75 6.72 13.35
N MET A 92 1.98 7.26 12.40
CA MET A 92 2.52 8.02 11.28
C MET A 92 3.21 9.31 11.72
N GLU A 93 2.70 9.98 12.74
CA GLU A 93 3.33 11.17 13.31
C GLU A 93 4.68 10.89 13.97
N GLN A 94 4.84 9.71 14.58
CA GLN A 94 6.07 9.27 15.23
C GLN A 94 7.16 8.85 14.24
N LEU A 95 6.83 8.66 12.96
CA LEU A 95 7.83 8.35 11.94
C LEU A 95 8.80 9.50 11.70
N PRO A 96 10.06 9.21 11.28
CA PRO A 96 11.04 10.23 10.92
C PRO A 96 10.48 11.29 9.96
N LYS A 97 10.95 12.53 10.07
CA LYS A 97 10.51 13.65 9.22
C LYS A 97 10.82 13.45 7.73
N GLU A 98 11.70 12.53 7.41
CA GLU A 98 12.05 12.13 6.04
C GLU A 98 10.93 11.34 5.34
N ILE A 99 9.96 10.83 6.12
CA ILE A 99 8.79 10.08 5.66
C ILE A 99 7.59 11.01 5.64
N GLY A 100 7.05 11.24 4.46
CA GLY A 100 5.75 11.88 4.28
C GLY A 100 4.62 10.85 4.39
N PHE A 101 3.42 11.30 4.68
CA PHE A 101 2.26 10.45 4.68
C PHE A 101 0.97 11.20 4.35
N GLU A 102 0.00 10.48 3.86
CA GLU A 102 -1.37 10.92 3.68
C GLU A 102 -2.32 9.77 4.03
N ILE A 103 -3.27 10.04 4.93
CA ILE A 103 -4.24 9.05 5.43
C ILE A 103 -5.61 9.40 4.89
N TYR A 104 -6.26 8.43 4.28
CA TYR A 104 -7.60 8.54 3.72
C TYR A 104 -8.58 7.69 4.52
N ASN A 105 -9.75 8.26 4.78
CA ASN A 105 -10.87 7.56 5.39
C ASN A 105 -11.68 6.75 4.36
N ALA A 106 -12.73 6.07 4.79
CA ALA A 106 -13.61 5.27 3.92
C ALA A 106 -14.33 6.09 2.84
N THR A 107 -14.48 7.39 3.02
CA THR A 107 -15.07 8.26 2.00
C THR A 107 -14.02 8.74 0.99
N GLY A 108 -12.75 8.36 1.18
CA GLY A 108 -11.63 8.81 0.34
C GLY A 108 -11.29 10.28 0.56
N GLU A 109 -11.52 10.80 1.77
CA GLU A 109 -11.10 12.14 2.18
C GLU A 109 -9.76 12.05 2.91
N SER A 110 -8.84 12.94 2.57
CA SER A 110 -7.58 13.06 3.27
C SER A 110 -7.82 13.67 4.66
N VAL A 111 -7.60 12.86 5.70
CA VAL A 111 -7.82 13.27 7.10
C VAL A 111 -6.56 13.77 7.76
N LYS A 112 -5.40 13.36 7.26
CA LYS A 112 -4.11 13.78 7.81
C LYS A 112 -3.01 13.67 6.77
N THR A 113 -2.13 14.65 6.71
CA THR A 113 -1.03 14.69 5.76
C THR A 113 0.24 15.30 6.35
N ARG A 114 1.38 14.83 5.88
CA ARG A 114 2.71 15.40 6.12
C ARG A 114 3.60 15.11 4.92
N ASN A 115 4.29 16.11 4.41
CA ASN A 115 5.29 15.94 3.36
C ASN A 115 6.58 15.31 3.91
N GLY A 116 7.27 14.52 3.09
CA GLY A 116 8.57 13.94 3.41
C GLY A 116 9.42 13.74 2.15
N PRO A 117 10.74 14.01 2.23
CA PRO A 117 11.60 14.05 1.04
C PRO A 117 12.09 12.68 0.53
N LYS A 118 11.99 11.61 1.33
CA LYS A 118 12.60 10.31 0.96
C LYS A 118 11.59 9.21 0.67
N LEU A 119 10.48 9.16 1.40
CA LEU A 119 9.45 8.14 1.27
C LEU A 119 8.09 8.80 1.48
N MET A 120 7.14 8.51 0.62
CA MET A 120 5.74 8.90 0.81
C MET A 120 4.88 7.67 1.10
N VAL A 121 4.07 7.72 2.14
CA VAL A 121 3.17 6.64 2.57
C VAL A 121 1.74 7.10 2.40
N TYR A 122 1.01 6.46 1.49
CA TYR A 122 -0.42 6.63 1.34
C TYR A 122 -1.14 5.52 2.10
N MET A 123 -2.07 5.86 2.95
CA MET A 123 -2.84 4.89 3.72
C MET A 123 -4.33 5.06 3.45
N ALA A 124 -4.95 4.03 2.92
CA ALA A 124 -6.38 3.97 2.68
C ALA A 124 -7.01 2.96 3.67
N ILE A 125 -7.94 3.45 4.50
CA ILE A 125 -8.65 2.62 5.46
C ILE A 125 -10.06 2.41 4.92
N ASP A 126 -10.38 1.16 4.56
CA ASP A 126 -11.69 0.76 4.06
C ASP A 126 -12.20 1.53 2.82
N PHE A 127 -11.29 2.12 2.06
CA PHE A 127 -11.62 2.80 0.82
C PHE A 127 -11.25 1.92 -0.37
N GLY A 128 -12.17 1.05 -0.78
CA GLY A 128 -11.96 0.07 -1.85
C GLY A 128 -11.99 0.68 -3.25
N GLY A 129 -11.39 -0.04 -4.20
CA GLY A 129 -11.31 0.39 -5.60
C GLY A 129 -12.67 0.60 -6.26
N ARG A 130 -13.70 -0.16 -5.89
CA ARG A 130 -15.06 0.07 -6.38
C ARG A 130 -15.63 1.39 -5.90
N SER A 131 -15.43 1.71 -4.62
CA SER A 131 -15.85 3.00 -4.04
C SER A 131 -15.08 4.15 -4.67
N GLU A 132 -13.78 3.98 -4.91
CA GLU A 132 -12.93 4.95 -5.59
C GLU A 132 -13.42 5.26 -7.00
N ILE A 133 -13.62 4.23 -7.82
CA ILE A 133 -14.13 4.38 -9.20
C ILE A 133 -15.53 5.02 -9.20
N THR A 134 -16.42 4.59 -8.30
CA THR A 134 -17.77 5.17 -8.18
C THR A 134 -17.71 6.65 -7.84
N LYS A 135 -16.82 7.05 -6.94
CA LYS A 135 -16.59 8.46 -6.57
C LYS A 135 -16.03 9.25 -7.76
N ALA A 136 -15.03 8.72 -8.45
CA ALA A 136 -14.47 9.35 -9.65
C ALA A 136 -15.55 9.60 -10.72
N VAL A 137 -16.38 8.58 -11.02
CA VAL A 137 -17.50 8.71 -11.98
C VAL A 137 -18.49 9.80 -11.56
N ARG A 138 -18.86 9.86 -10.27
CA ARG A 138 -19.76 10.91 -9.77
C ARG A 138 -19.17 12.31 -9.95
N THR A 139 -17.90 12.49 -9.62
CA THR A 139 -17.20 13.77 -9.76
C THR A 139 -17.09 14.19 -11.23
N ILE A 140 -16.78 13.26 -12.14
CA ILE A 140 -16.76 13.49 -13.59
C ILE A 140 -18.14 13.94 -14.09
N LEU A 141 -19.22 13.28 -13.65
CA LEU A 141 -20.59 13.67 -14.02
C LEU A 141 -20.96 15.07 -13.51
N GLU A 142 -20.49 15.44 -12.33
CA GLU A 142 -20.65 16.81 -11.82
C GLU A 142 -19.90 17.82 -12.68
N ASP A 143 -18.68 17.54 -13.12
CA ASP A 143 -17.91 18.40 -14.01
C ASP A 143 -18.56 18.53 -15.39
N VAL A 144 -19.15 17.46 -15.92
CA VAL A 144 -19.99 17.53 -17.15
C VAL A 144 -21.21 18.42 -16.93
N LYS A 145 -21.93 18.25 -15.82
CA LYS A 145 -23.11 19.06 -15.48
C LYS A 145 -22.75 20.55 -15.33
N MET A 146 -21.56 20.84 -14.79
CA MET A 146 -21.01 22.19 -14.67
C MET A 146 -20.42 22.73 -15.99
N LYS A 147 -20.48 21.96 -17.09
CA LYS A 147 -19.89 22.29 -18.41
C LYS A 147 -18.38 22.55 -18.38
N LYS A 148 -17.65 21.96 -17.43
CA LYS A 148 -16.18 22.03 -17.38
C LYS A 148 -15.54 21.09 -18.41
N ILE A 149 -16.16 19.93 -18.64
CA ILE A 149 -15.79 18.94 -19.66
C ILE A 149 -17.03 18.49 -20.41
N SER A 150 -16.86 17.98 -21.64
CA SER A 150 -17.94 17.33 -22.37
C SER A 150 -17.87 15.81 -22.24
N PRO A 151 -19.00 15.07 -22.40
CA PRO A 151 -18.98 13.60 -22.34
C PRO A 151 -18.00 12.97 -23.31
N GLU A 152 -17.75 13.57 -24.48
CA GLU A 152 -16.84 13.08 -25.51
C GLU A 152 -15.37 13.23 -25.13
N GLN A 153 -15.05 14.03 -24.11
CA GLN A 153 -13.70 14.23 -23.58
C GLN A 153 -13.35 13.24 -22.46
N ILE A 154 -14.31 12.39 -22.05
CA ILE A 154 -14.08 11.41 -21.00
C ILE A 154 -13.30 10.23 -21.61
N ASP A 155 -12.05 10.09 -21.19
CA ASP A 155 -11.13 9.01 -21.52
C ASP A 155 -10.54 8.38 -20.26
N GLU A 156 -9.64 7.41 -20.43
CA GLU A 156 -8.94 6.75 -19.31
C GLU A 156 -8.19 7.75 -18.44
N LYS A 157 -7.55 8.77 -19.05
CA LYS A 157 -6.80 9.81 -18.32
C LYS A 157 -7.72 10.69 -17.49
N THR A 158 -8.91 10.96 -18.01
CA THR A 158 -9.94 11.69 -17.25
C THR A 158 -10.31 10.93 -15.99
N ILE A 159 -10.55 9.61 -16.10
CA ILE A 159 -10.85 8.76 -14.94
C ILE A 159 -9.67 8.77 -13.96
N GLU A 160 -8.45 8.51 -14.44
CA GLU A 160 -7.23 8.50 -13.61
C GLU A 160 -7.03 9.81 -12.85
N SER A 161 -7.31 10.95 -13.48
CA SER A 161 -7.17 12.26 -12.83
C SER A 161 -8.12 12.47 -11.66
N HIS A 162 -9.25 11.73 -11.62
CA HIS A 162 -10.25 11.78 -10.57
C HIS A 162 -10.13 10.64 -9.55
N LEU A 163 -9.20 9.71 -9.75
CA LEU A 163 -8.86 8.71 -8.73
C LEU A 163 -8.11 9.37 -7.57
N MET A 164 -8.27 8.81 -6.38
CA MET A 164 -7.62 9.28 -5.16
C MET A 164 -6.12 8.95 -5.18
N LEU A 165 -5.81 7.68 -5.42
CA LEU A 165 -4.44 7.20 -5.53
C LEU A 165 -4.01 7.22 -6.99
N LYS A 166 -3.09 8.14 -7.32
CA LYS A 166 -2.61 8.36 -8.71
C LYS A 166 -1.35 7.56 -9.05
N HIS A 167 -0.84 6.79 -8.09
CA HIS A 167 0.39 6.02 -8.27
C HIS A 167 0.06 4.58 -8.62
N GLU A 168 0.52 4.14 -9.77
CA GLU A 168 0.46 2.73 -10.16
C GLU A 168 1.51 1.94 -9.37
N PRO A 169 1.13 0.92 -8.62
CA PRO A 169 2.10 0.10 -7.91
C PRO A 169 2.87 -0.80 -8.87
N ASP A 170 4.18 -0.88 -8.68
CA ASP A 170 5.00 -1.88 -9.37
C ASP A 170 4.74 -3.26 -8.79
N LEU A 171 4.53 -3.32 -7.48
CA LEU A 171 4.43 -4.52 -6.69
C LEU A 171 3.33 -4.41 -5.65
N VAL A 172 2.45 -5.39 -5.60
CA VAL A 172 1.42 -5.54 -4.57
C VAL A 172 1.74 -6.76 -3.71
N ILE A 173 1.82 -6.57 -2.41
CA ILE A 173 2.02 -7.63 -1.41
C ILE A 173 0.74 -7.79 -0.59
N ARG A 174 0.13 -8.97 -0.62
CA ARG A 174 -0.95 -9.35 0.30
C ARG A 174 -0.37 -10.27 1.38
N ALA A 175 -0.36 -9.79 2.63
CA ALA A 175 0.07 -10.58 3.78
C ALA A 175 -1.09 -11.39 4.36
N GLY A 176 -0.86 -12.68 4.63
CA GLY A 176 -1.82 -13.54 5.31
C GLY A 176 -3.11 -13.88 4.55
N GLY A 177 -3.14 -13.68 3.24
CA GLY A 177 -4.34 -13.92 2.43
C GLY A 177 -4.03 -14.45 1.04
N LYS A 178 -5.02 -15.14 0.44
CA LYS A 178 -4.94 -15.70 -0.92
C LYS A 178 -5.89 -15.01 -1.90
N HIS A 179 -6.71 -14.08 -1.41
CA HIS A 179 -7.67 -13.36 -2.22
C HIS A 179 -7.31 -11.88 -2.28
N LEU A 180 -7.50 -11.31 -3.44
CA LEU A 180 -7.51 -9.87 -3.60
C LEU A 180 -8.80 -9.35 -3.01
N SER A 181 -8.69 -8.36 -2.11
CA SER A 181 -9.81 -7.55 -1.68
C SER A 181 -10.12 -6.45 -2.69
N ASP A 182 -11.11 -5.64 -2.43
CA ASP A 182 -11.51 -4.51 -3.24
C ASP A 182 -10.50 -3.35 -3.09
N PHE A 183 -9.28 -3.50 -3.64
CA PHE A 183 -8.24 -2.48 -3.56
C PHE A 183 -7.75 -2.08 -4.95
N MET A 184 -7.43 -0.81 -5.14
CA MET A 184 -6.72 -0.22 -6.29
C MET A 184 -6.94 -0.96 -7.64
N ILE A 185 -8.22 -1.27 -7.97
CA ILE A 185 -8.58 -2.09 -9.14
C ILE A 185 -8.03 -1.47 -10.43
N TRP A 186 -8.13 -0.14 -10.55
CA TRP A 186 -7.67 0.59 -11.73
C TRP A 186 -6.14 0.63 -11.81
N GLN A 187 -5.48 0.98 -10.71
CA GLN A 187 -4.04 1.25 -10.69
C GLN A 187 -3.19 -0.02 -10.73
N SER A 188 -3.73 -1.18 -10.34
CA SER A 188 -2.96 -2.43 -10.20
C SER A 188 -2.94 -3.31 -11.44
N VAL A 189 -3.49 -2.87 -12.57
CA VAL A 189 -3.62 -3.67 -13.80
C VAL A 189 -2.29 -4.26 -14.29
N TYR A 190 -1.20 -3.50 -14.16
CA TYR A 190 0.14 -3.94 -14.58
C TYR A 190 1.07 -4.25 -13.40
N SER A 191 0.52 -4.38 -12.19
CA SER A 191 1.30 -4.68 -11.00
C SER A 191 1.66 -6.16 -10.90
N GLU A 192 2.84 -6.45 -10.36
CA GLU A 192 3.19 -7.80 -9.94
C GLU A 192 2.53 -8.12 -8.59
N LEU A 193 1.80 -9.23 -8.52
CA LEU A 193 1.07 -9.63 -7.32
C LEU A 193 1.83 -10.70 -6.56
N PHE A 194 2.05 -10.49 -5.26
CA PHE A 194 2.65 -11.46 -4.36
C PHE A 194 1.73 -11.77 -3.18
N PHE A 195 1.27 -13.00 -3.13
CA PHE A 195 0.53 -13.54 -1.99
C PHE A 195 1.50 -14.28 -1.08
N THR A 196 1.48 -13.96 0.19
CA THR A 196 2.28 -14.68 1.18
C THR A 196 1.39 -15.39 2.20
N ASP A 197 1.69 -16.66 2.47
CA ASP A 197 1.03 -17.45 3.52
C ASP A 197 1.43 -16.98 4.93
N VAL A 198 2.44 -16.12 5.04
CA VAL A 198 2.87 -15.55 6.31
C VAL A 198 1.89 -14.46 6.71
N ASN A 199 1.25 -14.62 7.88
CA ASN A 199 0.41 -13.57 8.45
C ASN A 199 1.24 -12.32 8.76
N TRP A 200 0.56 -11.17 8.86
CA TRP A 200 1.21 -9.88 9.04
C TRP A 200 2.21 -9.85 10.22
N ILE A 201 1.81 -10.35 11.39
CA ILE A 201 2.67 -10.36 12.59
C ILE A 201 3.94 -11.19 12.38
N GLY A 202 3.85 -12.29 11.63
CA GLY A 202 4.98 -13.17 11.30
C GLY A 202 5.86 -12.66 10.16
N PHE A 203 5.43 -11.64 9.40
CA PHE A 203 6.16 -11.11 8.26
C PHE A 203 7.46 -10.43 8.70
N ARG A 204 8.58 -10.80 8.08
CA ARG A 204 9.93 -10.37 8.45
C ARG A 204 10.59 -9.63 7.30
N LYS A 205 11.64 -8.87 7.59
CA LYS A 205 12.46 -8.19 6.57
C LYS A 205 12.98 -9.16 5.50
N ILE A 206 13.39 -10.36 5.91
CA ILE A 206 13.85 -11.40 4.98
C ILE A 206 12.76 -11.84 3.98
N ASP A 207 11.49 -11.82 4.40
CA ASP A 207 10.38 -12.19 3.54
C ASP A 207 10.14 -11.08 2.49
N LEU A 208 10.21 -9.81 2.89
CA LEU A 208 10.22 -8.67 1.96
C LEU A 208 11.38 -8.75 0.98
N LEU A 209 12.60 -8.98 1.45
CA LEU A 209 13.79 -9.08 0.57
C LEU A 209 13.68 -10.21 -0.44
N ARG A 210 13.07 -11.34 -0.07
CA ARG A 210 12.79 -12.45 -1.01
C ARG A 210 11.79 -12.03 -2.09
N ILE A 211 10.72 -11.35 -1.69
CA ILE A 211 9.72 -10.84 -2.63
C ILE A 211 10.38 -9.86 -3.61
N LEU A 212 11.18 -8.91 -3.12
CA LEU A 212 11.88 -7.94 -3.96
C LEU A 212 12.88 -8.62 -4.92
N ARG A 213 13.59 -9.65 -4.44
CA ARG A 213 14.47 -10.46 -5.30
C ARG A 213 13.69 -11.20 -6.39
N ASP A 214 12.54 -11.75 -6.05
CA ASP A 214 11.71 -12.51 -7.01
C ASP A 214 11.01 -11.57 -7.99
N PHE A 215 10.55 -10.39 -7.54
CA PHE A 215 10.06 -9.29 -8.39
C PHE A 215 11.10 -8.92 -9.45
N ARG A 216 12.36 -8.72 -9.06
CA ARG A 216 13.46 -8.37 -9.96
C ARG A 216 13.70 -9.40 -11.06
N LYS A 217 13.41 -10.68 -10.83
CA LYS A 217 13.57 -11.75 -11.82
C LYS A 217 12.44 -11.79 -12.85
N ARG A 218 11.31 -11.14 -12.57
CA ARG A 218 10.17 -11.12 -13.48
C ARG A 218 10.37 -10.07 -14.57
N GLN A 219 10.06 -10.47 -15.81
CA GLN A 219 10.05 -9.51 -16.93
C GLN A 219 8.69 -8.82 -16.99
N ARG A 220 8.65 -7.53 -16.68
CA ARG A 220 7.42 -6.73 -16.86
C ARG A 220 7.22 -6.45 -18.34
N ARG A 221 6.17 -7.03 -18.92
CA ARG A 221 5.85 -6.89 -20.35
C ARG A 221 4.78 -5.84 -20.63
N TYR A 222 4.15 -5.25 -19.65
CA TYR A 222 3.12 -4.20 -19.77
C TYR A 222 2.06 -4.51 -20.84
N GLY A 223 1.60 -5.76 -20.91
CA GLY A 223 0.61 -6.21 -21.89
C GLY A 223 1.13 -6.38 -23.33
N LYS A 224 2.47 -6.37 -23.55
CA LYS A 224 3.10 -6.61 -24.86
C LYS A 224 3.63 -8.02 -25.01
#